data_8603f8207c0b4146573886c8b6b41f53
#
_entry.id   8603f8207c0b4146573886c8b6b41f53
#
_cell.length_a   1.000
_cell.length_b   1.000
_cell.length_c   1.000
_cell.angle_alpha   90.00
_cell.angle_beta   90.00
_cell.angle_gamma   90.00
#
_symmetry.space_group_name_H-M   'P 1'
#
loop_
_entity.id
_entity.type
_entity.pdbx_description
1 polymer ?
#
loop_
_entity_poly.entity_id
_entity_poly.type
_entity_poly.pdbx_seq_one_letter_code
_entity_poly.pdbx_strand_id
1 'polypeptide(L)' 'KNRELGDPDEKTPKEKRIIRNLPFARRGYIFKDKTLQDVFKTEDWYQPNPSYTPEVEALTEEEKQLIYTFK' A
#
# COMPACT_ATOMS: atom_id res chain seq x y z
N LYS A 1 -12.43 -10.73 -6.49
CA LYS A 1 -11.35 -10.61 -6.03
C LYS A 1 -10.86 -9.25 -6.01
N ASN A 2 -10.29 -8.66 -6.94
CA ASN A 2 -9.82 -7.31 -6.90
C ASN A 2 -10.81 -6.36 -7.50
N ARG A 3 -12.08 -6.74 -7.49
CA ARG A 3 -13.08 -5.93 -8.03
C ARG A 3 -13.12 -4.55 -7.45
N GLU A 4 -12.93 -4.43 -6.15
CA GLU A 4 -12.96 -3.17 -5.47
C GLU A 4 -11.84 -2.24 -5.89
N LEU A 5 -10.71 -2.81 -6.28
CA LEU A 5 -9.56 -2.03 -6.68
C LEU A 5 -9.53 -1.77 -8.19
N GLY A 6 -10.32 -2.52 -8.95
CA GLY A 6 -10.36 -2.36 -10.39
C GLY A 6 -9.22 -3.08 -11.08
N ASP A 7 -9.11 -2.87 -12.37
CA ASP A 7 -8.06 -3.50 -13.16
C ASP A 7 -6.78 -2.69 -13.11
N PRO A 8 -5.62 -3.37 -13.06
CA PRO A 8 -4.34 -2.64 -13.05
C PRO A 8 -4.18 -1.75 -14.28
N ASP A 9 -4.69 -2.18 -15.43
CA ASP A 9 -4.54 -1.41 -16.65
C ASP A 9 -5.29 -0.11 -16.62
N GLU A 10 -6.29 0.00 -15.75
CA GLU A 10 -7.10 1.19 -15.64
C GLU A 10 -6.57 2.17 -14.60
N LYS A 11 -5.47 1.82 -13.93
CA LYS A 11 -4.93 2.66 -12.89
C LYS A 11 -3.77 3.49 -13.38
N THR A 12 -3.69 4.72 -12.91
CA THR A 12 -2.52 5.55 -13.19
C THR A 12 -1.33 5.00 -12.41
N PRO A 13 -0.10 5.37 -12.82
CA PRO A 13 1.07 4.94 -12.05
C PRO A 13 1.00 5.36 -10.59
N LYS A 14 0.43 6.53 -10.31
CA LYS A 14 0.28 6.98 -8.94
C LYS A 14 -0.66 6.09 -8.16
N GLU A 15 -1.77 5.71 -8.77
CA GLU A 15 -2.73 4.83 -8.11
C GLU A 15 -2.13 3.46 -7.84
N LYS A 16 -1.39 2.92 -8.81
CA LYS A 16 -0.74 1.64 -8.61
C LYS A 16 0.23 1.69 -7.44
N ARG A 17 0.97 2.78 -7.34
CA ARG A 17 1.92 2.95 -6.27
C ARG A 17 1.25 2.96 -4.91
N ILE A 18 0.12 3.66 -4.81
CA ILE A 18 -0.64 3.71 -3.57
C ILE A 18 -1.12 2.31 -3.20
N ILE A 19 -1.66 1.57 -4.17
CA ILE A 19 -2.18 0.24 -3.90
C ILE A 19 -1.06 -0.71 -3.47
N ARG A 20 0.10 -0.63 -4.13
CA ARG A 20 1.21 -1.50 -3.76
C ARG A 20 1.70 -1.26 -2.34
N ASN A 21 1.50 -0.07 -1.83
CA ASN A 21 1.98 0.29 -0.51
C ASN A 21 0.94 0.13 0.59
N LEU A 22 -0.28 -0.26 0.22
CA LEU A 22 -1.33 -0.49 1.21
C LEU A 22 -0.93 -1.49 2.29
N PRO A 23 -0.32 -2.65 1.95
CA PRO A 23 0.06 -3.60 2.99
C PRO A 23 1.00 -3.01 4.03
N PHE A 24 1.93 -2.17 3.59
CA PHE A 24 2.85 -1.53 4.51
C PHE A 24 2.16 -0.45 5.33
N ALA A 25 1.25 0.31 4.70
CA ALA A 25 0.52 1.35 5.40
C ALA A 25 -0.35 0.74 6.50
N ARG A 26 -0.95 -0.41 6.24
CA ARG A 26 -1.78 -1.08 7.24
C ARG A 26 -1.00 -1.48 8.47
N ARG A 27 0.32 -1.64 8.32
CA ARG A 27 1.18 -1.99 9.42
C ARG A 27 1.83 -0.78 10.07
N GLY A 28 1.49 0.42 9.57
CA GLY A 28 1.95 1.65 10.19
C GLY A 28 3.24 2.21 9.63
N TYR A 29 3.65 1.76 8.45
CA TYR A 29 4.88 2.27 7.86
C TYR A 29 4.77 3.78 7.61
N ILE A 30 5.80 4.51 8.02
CA ILE A 30 5.85 5.95 7.83
C ILE A 30 6.62 6.22 6.54
N PHE A 31 5.88 6.68 5.52
CA PHE A 31 6.46 6.88 4.20
C PHE A 31 7.26 8.16 4.14
N LYS A 32 8.34 8.13 3.37
CA LYS A 32 9.13 9.32 3.12
C LYS A 32 8.56 10.13 1.97
N ASP A 33 7.80 9.46 1.11
CA ASP A 33 7.17 10.12 -0.04
C ASP A 33 5.98 10.91 0.43
N LYS A 34 5.98 12.20 0.13
CA LYS A 34 4.92 13.08 0.60
C LYS A 34 3.56 12.71 0.03
N THR A 35 3.51 12.26 -1.22
CA THR A 35 2.27 11.85 -1.83
C THR A 35 1.62 10.71 -1.04
N LEU A 36 2.41 9.69 -0.70
CA LEU A 36 1.90 8.57 0.06
C LEU A 36 1.55 8.98 1.48
N GLN A 37 2.35 9.86 2.08
CA GLN A 37 2.01 10.38 3.40
C GLN A 37 0.65 11.05 3.38
N ASP A 38 0.41 11.90 2.39
CA ASP A 38 -0.83 12.65 2.31
C ASP A 38 -2.03 11.73 2.11
N VAL A 39 -1.83 10.68 1.32
CA VAL A 39 -2.91 9.73 1.07
C VAL A 39 -3.28 8.97 2.34
N PHE A 40 -2.28 8.39 2.99
CA PHE A 40 -2.57 7.50 4.11
C PHE A 40 -2.89 8.22 5.41
N LYS A 41 -2.40 9.43 5.59
CA LYS A 41 -2.69 10.13 6.84
C LYS A 41 -4.16 10.49 6.98
N THR A 42 -4.91 10.48 5.88
CA THR A 42 -6.34 10.77 5.92
C THR A 42 -7.18 9.54 6.22
N GLU A 43 -6.57 8.37 6.28
CA GLU A 43 -7.30 7.13 6.53
C GLU A 43 -7.44 6.89 8.03
N ASP A 44 -8.66 6.55 8.43
CA ASP A 44 -8.94 6.33 9.86
C ASP A 44 -8.15 5.17 10.43
N TRP A 45 -7.88 4.14 9.61
CA TRP A 45 -7.20 2.95 10.08
C TRP A 45 -5.68 3.11 10.16
N TYR A 46 -5.13 4.16 9.59
CA TYR A 46 -3.67 4.33 9.53
C TYR A 46 -3.14 4.77 10.88
N GLN A 47 -2.22 3.99 11.43
CA GLN A 47 -1.59 4.29 12.72
C GLN A 47 -0.08 4.23 12.54
N PRO A 48 0.59 5.37 12.41
CA PRO A 48 2.03 5.38 12.17
C PRO A 48 2.79 4.66 13.27
N ASN A 49 3.72 3.81 12.87
CA ASN A 49 4.53 3.03 13.80
C ASN A 49 6.01 3.24 13.47
N PRO A 50 6.72 4.12 14.19
CA PRO A 50 8.11 4.40 13.85
C PRO A 50 9.02 3.18 13.97
N SER A 51 8.60 2.17 14.70
CA SER A 51 9.41 0.96 14.85
C SER A 51 9.24 -0.04 13.73
N TYR A 52 8.26 0.18 12.84
CA TYR A 52 8.01 -0.78 11.77
C TYR A 52 9.02 -0.64 10.65
N THR A 53 9.56 -1.76 10.19
CA THR A 53 10.44 -1.82 9.04
C THR A 53 9.74 -2.60 7.94
N PRO A 54 9.57 -2.01 6.75
CA PRO A 54 8.85 -2.70 5.67
C PRO A 54 9.67 -3.85 5.11
N GLU A 55 9.07 -5.04 5.10
CA GLU A 55 9.71 -6.22 4.54
C GLU A 55 8.68 -7.03 3.78
N VAL A 56 8.95 -7.25 2.50
CA VAL A 56 8.01 -7.97 1.65
C VAL A 56 7.78 -9.38 2.17
N GLU A 57 8.82 -10.00 2.68
CA GLU A 57 8.71 -11.38 3.17
C GLU A 57 7.80 -11.53 4.36
N ALA A 58 7.53 -10.44 5.07
CA ALA A 58 6.63 -10.48 6.20
C ALA A 58 5.17 -10.35 5.79
N LEU A 59 4.91 -10.12 4.52
CA LEU A 59 3.54 -9.97 4.02
C LEU A 59 2.91 -11.33 3.78
N THR A 60 1.57 -11.34 3.80
CA THR A 60 0.84 -12.56 3.45
C THR A 60 0.95 -12.80 1.95
N GLU A 61 0.58 -14.02 1.55
CA GLU A 61 0.60 -14.34 0.13
C GLU A 61 -0.33 -13.44 -0.67
N GLU A 62 -1.48 -13.14 -0.09
CA GLU A 62 -2.44 -12.26 -0.77
C GLU A 62 -1.86 -10.86 -0.95
N GLU A 63 -1.15 -10.37 0.03
CA GLU A 63 -0.53 -9.06 -0.07
C GLU A 63 0.58 -9.06 -1.11
N LYS A 64 1.35 -10.12 -1.18
CA LYS A 64 2.39 -10.23 -2.20
C LYS A 64 1.77 -10.25 -3.59
N GLN A 65 0.67 -10.97 -3.75
CA GLN A 65 -0.03 -11.01 -5.03
C GLN A 65 -0.52 -9.64 -5.43
N LEU A 66 -1.01 -8.88 -4.48
CA LEU A 66 -1.48 -7.53 -4.75
C LEU A 66 -0.35 -6.67 -5.32
N ILE A 67 0.82 -6.76 -4.71
CA ILE A 67 1.97 -5.99 -5.17
C ILE A 67 2.34 -6.38 -6.60
N TYR A 68 2.37 -7.67 -6.90
CA TYR A 68 2.68 -8.11 -8.24
C TYR A 68 1.64 -7.68 -9.26
N THR A 69 0.38 -7.71 -8.86
CA THR A 69 -0.71 -7.35 -9.76
C THR A 69 -0.64 -5.89 -10.19
N PHE A 70 -0.30 -5.01 -9.26
CA PHE A 70 -0.28 -3.58 -9.53
C PHE A 70 1.12 -3.02 -9.71
N LYS A 71 2.07 -3.87 -10.00
CA LYS A 71 3.45 -3.48 -10.15
C LYS A 71 3.74 -2.55 -11.33
#